data_ebaf65e9ce0f29f3415c020dfd64f094
#
_entry.id   ebaf65e9ce0f29f3415c020dfd64f094
#
_cell.length_a   1.000
_cell.length_b   1.000
_cell.length_c   1.000
_cell.angle_alpha   90.00
_cell.angle_beta   90.00
_cell.angle_gamma   90.00
#
_symmetry.space_group_name_H-M   'P 1'
#
loop_
_entity.id
_entity.type
_entity.pdbx_description
1 polymer ?
#
loop_
_entity_poly.entity_id
_entity_poly.type
_entity_poly.pdbx_seq_one_letter_code
_entity_poly.pdbx_strand_id
1 'polypeptide(L)'
;ETAEQICDDLKENLIGKDISRGKAEETIKDALRLAMLDVMKQEKLDLEGGIKNKNGPYLIMFLGFNGAGKTTTVAKFAHRYKRHAPVIAAGDTFRAASIEQLEEHARRLGVELVKHKYGADSAAVVFDAVKHAAAKGGRLVLADTAGRSHSNVNLMDELKKVVRINEPDLKILVLDSLTGNDIYDQCRLFNEAVDVDAIVLTKADVYEKGGAALSAAHTIKKPVLFLGVGQRYGDLKEFNAEEIVENLLK
;
A
#
# COMPACT_ATOMS: atom_id res chain seq x y z
N GLU A 1 -2.75 16.88 13.25
CA GLU A 1 -1.29 16.65 13.35
C GLU A 1 -0.62 16.90 11.99
N THR A 2 -0.92 16.14 10.92
CA THR A 2 -0.35 16.38 9.58
C THR A 2 -0.68 17.79 9.04
N ALA A 3 -1.93 18.25 9.18
CA ALA A 3 -2.34 19.58 8.77
C ALA A 3 -1.66 20.69 9.58
N GLU A 4 -1.47 20.51 10.85
CA GLU A 4 -0.76 21.46 11.74
C GLU A 4 0.70 21.60 11.29
N GLN A 5 1.36 20.49 11.01
CA GLN A 5 2.76 20.49 10.60
C GLN A 5 2.94 21.14 9.21
N ILE A 6 2.05 20.88 8.26
CA ILE A 6 2.03 21.57 6.97
C ILE A 6 1.80 23.07 7.16
N CYS A 7 0.92 23.47 8.09
CA CYS A 7 0.70 24.88 8.41
C CYS A 7 1.93 25.54 9.04
N ASP A 8 2.68 24.83 9.86
CA ASP A 8 3.89 25.37 10.49
C ASP A 8 5.02 25.50 9.48
N ASP A 9 5.24 24.49 8.61
CA ASP A 9 6.16 24.57 7.47
C ASP A 9 5.78 25.72 6.52
N LEU A 10 4.48 25.94 6.30
CA LEU A 10 3.98 27.04 5.49
C LEU A 10 4.27 28.40 6.14
N LYS A 11 4.08 28.55 7.45
CA LYS A 11 4.40 29.78 8.18
C LYS A 11 5.88 30.11 8.05
N GLU A 12 6.79 29.14 8.29
CA GLU A 12 8.23 29.31 8.15
C GLU A 12 8.63 29.74 6.75
N ASN A 13 7.99 29.18 5.72
CA ASN A 13 8.26 29.51 4.31
C ASN A 13 7.71 30.89 3.87
N LEU A 14 6.75 31.46 4.60
CA LEU A 14 6.13 32.75 4.27
C LEU A 14 6.68 33.91 5.13
N ILE A 15 7.25 33.63 6.30
CA ILE A 15 7.82 34.65 7.17
C ILE A 15 8.96 35.37 6.43
N GLY A 16 8.85 36.70 6.30
CA GLY A 16 9.84 37.56 5.68
C GLY A 16 9.73 37.72 4.16
N LYS A 17 8.71 37.13 3.52
CA LYS A 17 8.43 37.44 2.10
C LYS A 17 7.53 38.66 1.96
N ASP A 18 7.97 39.62 1.16
CA ASP A 18 7.13 40.78 0.77
C ASP A 18 5.98 40.32 -0.15
N ILE A 19 4.80 40.24 0.40
CA ILE A 19 3.58 39.85 -0.35
C ILE A 19 2.81 41.14 -0.71
N SER A 20 2.67 41.43 -2.00
CA SER A 20 1.86 42.56 -2.46
C SER A 20 0.38 42.33 -2.13
N ARG A 21 -0.32 43.38 -1.63
CA ARG A 21 -1.69 43.28 -1.09
C ARG A 21 -2.74 42.64 -2.04
N GLY A 22 -2.50 42.61 -3.34
CA GLY A 22 -3.46 42.02 -4.32
C GLY A 22 -3.15 40.56 -4.70
N LYS A 23 -2.02 39.99 -4.23
CA LYS A 23 -1.56 38.60 -4.58
C LYS A 23 -1.42 37.67 -3.38
N ALA A 24 -1.85 38.09 -2.20
CA ALA A 24 -1.64 37.34 -0.96
C ALA A 24 -2.29 35.95 -1.02
N GLU A 25 -3.52 35.85 -1.50
CA GLU A 25 -4.26 34.59 -1.60
C GLU A 25 -3.58 33.61 -2.58
N GLU A 26 -3.18 34.08 -3.75
CA GLU A 26 -2.46 33.29 -4.75
C GLU A 26 -1.11 32.81 -4.22
N THR A 27 -0.36 33.69 -3.57
CA THR A 27 0.95 33.35 -2.96
C THR A 27 0.82 32.29 -1.86
N ILE A 28 -0.22 32.38 -1.01
CA ILE A 28 -0.49 31.42 0.05
C ILE A 28 -0.89 30.06 -0.57
N LYS A 29 -1.75 30.06 -1.59
CA LYS A 29 -2.18 28.85 -2.28
C LYS A 29 -1.02 28.14 -2.97
N ASP A 30 -0.13 28.88 -3.62
CA ASP A 30 1.08 28.33 -4.25
C ASP A 30 2.05 27.77 -3.22
N ALA A 31 2.28 28.45 -2.11
CA ALA A 31 3.11 27.97 -1.03
C ALA A 31 2.54 26.69 -0.39
N LEU A 32 1.23 26.63 -0.18
CA LEU A 32 0.55 25.44 0.33
C LEU A 32 0.65 24.28 -0.66
N ARG A 33 0.48 24.54 -1.96
CA ARG A 33 0.67 23.55 -3.02
C ARG A 33 2.06 22.94 -2.99
N LEU A 34 3.09 23.77 -2.89
CA LEU A 34 4.49 23.31 -2.83
C LEU A 34 4.76 22.49 -1.57
N ALA A 35 4.29 22.91 -0.40
CA ALA A 35 4.44 22.16 0.84
C ALA A 35 3.76 20.78 0.77
N MET A 36 2.55 20.70 0.24
CA MET A 36 1.86 19.42 0.04
C MET A 36 2.60 18.50 -0.94
N LEU A 37 3.11 19.05 -2.05
CA LEU A 37 3.90 18.28 -3.01
C LEU A 37 5.19 17.75 -2.40
N ASP A 38 5.86 18.54 -1.59
CA ASP A 38 7.12 18.13 -0.91
C ASP A 38 6.87 16.96 0.05
N VAL A 39 5.80 17.01 0.82
CA VAL A 39 5.37 15.89 1.68
C VAL A 39 5.12 14.60 0.90
N MET A 40 4.53 14.72 -0.30
CA MET A 40 4.20 13.54 -1.15
C MET A 40 5.31 13.14 -2.11
N LYS A 41 6.40 13.93 -2.17
CA LYS A 41 7.57 13.66 -3.03
C LYS A 41 8.44 12.60 -2.39
N GLN A 42 8.19 11.35 -2.75
CA GLN A 42 8.96 10.20 -2.33
C GLN A 42 9.75 9.61 -3.51
N GLU A 43 10.79 8.85 -3.22
CA GLU A 43 11.52 8.13 -4.28
C GLU A 43 10.59 7.22 -5.07
N LYS A 44 10.66 7.31 -6.40
CA LYS A 44 9.88 6.43 -7.27
C LYS A 44 10.42 5.01 -7.19
N LEU A 45 9.58 4.10 -6.74
CA LEU A 45 9.90 2.68 -6.70
C LEU A 45 9.65 2.06 -8.08
N ASP A 46 10.73 1.58 -8.73
CA ASP A 46 10.63 0.85 -10.00
C ASP A 46 10.32 -0.64 -9.74
N LEU A 47 9.04 -0.93 -9.55
CA LEU A 47 8.56 -2.29 -9.31
C LEU A 47 8.81 -3.23 -10.51
N GLU A 48 8.67 -2.73 -11.73
CA GLU A 48 8.93 -3.50 -12.94
C GLU A 48 10.40 -3.90 -13.07
N GLY A 49 11.29 -2.96 -12.83
CA GLY A 49 12.73 -3.21 -12.81
C GLY A 49 13.11 -4.18 -11.69
N GLY A 50 12.55 -4.01 -10.51
CA GLY A 50 12.75 -4.93 -9.38
C GLY A 50 12.37 -6.37 -9.71
N ILE A 51 11.18 -6.60 -10.28
CA ILE A 51 10.72 -7.94 -10.69
C ILE A 51 11.62 -8.54 -11.77
N LYS A 52 12.04 -7.74 -12.77
CA LYS A 52 12.86 -8.22 -13.89
C LYS A 52 14.29 -8.55 -13.48
N ASN A 53 14.88 -7.75 -12.60
CA ASN A 53 16.30 -7.84 -12.28
C ASN A 53 16.59 -8.83 -11.16
N LYS A 54 15.58 -9.24 -10.37
CA LYS A 54 15.78 -10.22 -9.29
C LYS A 54 16.11 -11.61 -9.86
N ASN A 55 17.08 -12.26 -9.26
CA ASN A 55 17.37 -13.66 -9.53
C ASN A 55 16.40 -14.55 -8.72
N GLY A 56 15.33 -15.02 -9.36
CA GLY A 56 14.23 -15.76 -8.73
C GLY A 56 12.93 -14.96 -8.61
N PRO A 57 11.90 -15.50 -7.92
CA PRO A 57 10.62 -14.83 -7.72
C PRO A 57 10.75 -13.58 -6.84
N TYR A 58 10.12 -12.48 -7.23
CA TYR A 58 9.99 -11.26 -6.45
C TYR A 58 8.79 -11.40 -5.52
N LEU A 59 9.00 -11.31 -4.21
CA LEU A 59 7.96 -11.47 -3.21
C LEU A 59 7.42 -10.11 -2.75
N ILE A 60 6.12 -9.88 -2.97
CA ILE A 60 5.38 -8.75 -2.44
C ILE A 60 4.46 -9.22 -1.32
N MET A 61 4.58 -8.64 -0.13
CA MET A 61 3.64 -8.85 0.98
C MET A 61 2.66 -7.68 1.11
N PHE A 62 1.37 -7.98 1.19
CA PHE A 62 0.32 -7.00 1.41
C PHE A 62 -0.10 -6.99 2.87
N LEU A 63 0.14 -5.88 3.53
CA LEU A 63 -0.11 -5.61 4.94
C LEU A 63 -1.33 -4.69 5.11
N GLY A 64 -1.92 -4.63 6.28
CA GLY A 64 -3.02 -3.72 6.61
C GLY A 64 -4.15 -4.42 7.36
N PHE A 65 -5.08 -3.66 7.91
CA PHE A 65 -6.19 -4.21 8.68
C PHE A 65 -7.26 -4.88 7.83
N ASN A 66 -8.10 -5.68 8.48
CA ASN A 66 -9.26 -6.28 7.84
C ASN A 66 -10.20 -5.18 7.31
N GLY A 67 -10.69 -5.37 6.08
CA GLY A 67 -11.52 -4.37 5.41
C GLY A 67 -10.76 -3.31 4.62
N ALA A 68 -9.44 -3.18 4.79
CA ALA A 68 -8.62 -2.25 4.01
C ALA A 68 -8.50 -2.59 2.51
N GLY A 69 -8.97 -3.77 2.08
CA GLY A 69 -8.96 -4.16 0.67
C GLY A 69 -7.73 -4.93 0.22
N LYS A 70 -6.96 -5.54 1.13
CA LYS A 70 -5.76 -6.34 0.80
C LYS A 70 -6.02 -7.40 -0.26
N THR A 71 -6.95 -8.33 -0.01
CA THR A 71 -7.29 -9.44 -0.90
C THR A 71 -7.66 -8.97 -2.31
N THR A 72 -8.45 -7.89 -2.41
CA THR A 72 -8.79 -7.27 -3.70
C THR A 72 -7.58 -6.62 -4.36
N THR A 73 -6.70 -5.99 -3.57
CA THR A 73 -5.46 -5.38 -4.08
C THR A 73 -4.51 -6.44 -4.62
N VAL A 74 -4.35 -7.57 -3.93
CA VAL A 74 -3.60 -8.74 -4.42
C VAL A 74 -4.11 -9.18 -5.80
N ALA A 75 -5.43 -9.30 -5.96
CA ALA A 75 -6.02 -9.68 -7.25
C ALA A 75 -5.78 -8.65 -8.36
N LYS A 76 -5.84 -7.34 -8.03
CA LYS A 76 -5.51 -6.25 -8.97
C LYS A 76 -4.04 -6.28 -9.39
N PHE A 77 -3.13 -6.53 -8.45
CA PHE A 77 -1.71 -6.71 -8.76
C PHE A 77 -1.48 -7.95 -9.62
N ALA A 78 -2.12 -9.07 -9.33
CA ALA A 78 -2.05 -10.27 -10.16
C ALA A 78 -2.52 -10.02 -11.59
N HIS A 79 -3.58 -9.22 -11.77
CA HIS A 79 -4.05 -8.80 -13.09
C HIS A 79 -3.05 -7.89 -13.81
N ARG A 80 -2.57 -6.83 -13.13
CA ARG A 80 -1.65 -5.83 -13.71
C ARG A 80 -0.31 -6.44 -14.12
N TYR A 81 0.21 -7.32 -13.29
CA TYR A 81 1.51 -7.96 -13.48
C TYR A 81 1.42 -9.39 -14.04
N LYS A 82 0.33 -9.72 -14.73
CA LYS A 82 0.05 -11.08 -15.25
C LYS A 82 1.18 -11.62 -16.14
N ARG A 83 1.89 -10.75 -16.88
CA ARG A 83 3.04 -11.10 -17.71
C ARG A 83 4.23 -11.70 -16.95
N HIS A 84 4.30 -11.50 -15.64
CA HIS A 84 5.34 -12.05 -14.77
C HIS A 84 4.95 -13.39 -14.13
N ALA A 85 3.89 -14.04 -14.63
CA ALA A 85 3.36 -15.30 -14.11
C ALA A 85 3.22 -15.29 -12.58
N PRO A 86 2.38 -14.41 -12.00
CA PRO A 86 2.24 -14.26 -10.57
C PRO A 86 1.64 -15.51 -9.93
N VAL A 87 2.17 -15.86 -8.75
CA VAL A 87 1.60 -16.85 -7.83
C VAL A 87 1.04 -16.12 -6.64
N ILE A 88 -0.20 -16.40 -6.26
CA ILE A 88 -0.84 -15.84 -5.06
C ILE A 88 -0.57 -16.77 -3.87
N ALA A 89 -0.19 -16.21 -2.72
CA ALA A 89 -0.07 -16.93 -1.45
C ALA A 89 -1.20 -16.53 -0.50
N ALA A 90 -2.04 -17.48 -0.07
CA ALA A 90 -3.13 -17.24 0.87
C ALA A 90 -2.62 -17.27 2.33
N GLY A 91 -1.89 -16.23 2.73
CA GLY A 91 -1.26 -16.16 4.06
C GLY A 91 -2.21 -15.74 5.20
N ASP A 92 -3.44 -15.27 4.93
CA ASP A 92 -4.50 -15.08 5.94
C ASP A 92 -5.19 -16.44 6.23
N THR A 93 -4.47 -17.34 6.90
CA THR A 93 -4.87 -18.74 7.09
C THR A 93 -6.02 -18.93 8.08
N PHE A 94 -6.30 -17.93 8.91
CA PHE A 94 -7.38 -17.97 9.91
C PHE A 94 -8.69 -17.36 9.44
N ARG A 95 -8.79 -17.06 8.12
CA ARG A 95 -9.98 -16.45 7.54
C ARG A 95 -10.43 -17.20 6.30
N ALA A 96 -11.28 -18.22 6.51
CA ALA A 96 -11.77 -19.09 5.45
C ALA A 96 -12.34 -18.32 4.25
N ALA A 97 -13.17 -17.30 4.50
CA ALA A 97 -13.74 -16.46 3.44
C ALA A 97 -12.69 -15.68 2.62
N SER A 98 -11.53 -15.34 3.19
CA SER A 98 -10.42 -14.72 2.45
C SER A 98 -9.78 -15.71 1.49
N ILE A 99 -9.57 -16.94 1.96
CA ILE A 99 -9.01 -18.03 1.13
C ILE A 99 -9.94 -18.33 -0.06
N GLU A 100 -11.24 -18.50 0.20
CA GLU A 100 -12.25 -18.73 -0.86
C GLU A 100 -12.31 -17.57 -1.86
N GLN A 101 -12.21 -16.32 -1.38
CA GLN A 101 -12.15 -15.14 -2.24
C GLN A 101 -10.92 -15.15 -3.13
N LEU A 102 -9.74 -15.49 -2.59
CA LEU A 102 -8.51 -15.61 -3.37
C LEU A 102 -8.57 -16.74 -4.39
N GLU A 103 -9.22 -17.86 -4.07
CA GLU A 103 -9.45 -18.95 -5.02
C GLU A 103 -10.27 -18.50 -6.22
N GLU A 104 -11.35 -17.78 -5.96
CA GLU A 104 -12.19 -17.25 -7.01
C GLU A 104 -11.45 -16.24 -7.88
N HIS A 105 -10.64 -15.34 -7.26
CA HIS A 105 -9.80 -14.40 -8.00
C HIS A 105 -8.75 -15.13 -8.84
N ALA A 106 -8.04 -16.09 -8.27
CA ALA A 106 -7.01 -16.86 -8.97
C ALA A 106 -7.60 -17.60 -10.18
N ARG A 107 -8.77 -18.25 -9.99
CA ARG A 107 -9.50 -18.95 -11.05
C ARG A 107 -9.90 -18.00 -12.19
N ARG A 108 -10.47 -16.84 -11.86
CA ARG A 108 -10.89 -15.83 -12.87
C ARG A 108 -9.73 -15.23 -13.64
N LEU A 109 -8.62 -15.02 -12.96
CA LEU A 109 -7.41 -14.44 -13.56
C LEU A 109 -6.56 -15.48 -14.29
N GLY A 110 -6.78 -16.78 -14.04
CA GLY A 110 -5.94 -17.85 -14.57
C GLY A 110 -4.52 -17.79 -14.02
N VAL A 111 -4.38 -17.54 -12.71
CA VAL A 111 -3.09 -17.50 -12.00
C VAL A 111 -3.05 -18.59 -10.93
N GLU A 112 -1.85 -19.02 -10.57
CA GLU A 112 -1.65 -20.05 -9.54
C GLU A 112 -1.93 -19.49 -8.15
N LEU A 113 -2.50 -20.35 -7.27
CA LEU A 113 -2.73 -20.06 -5.85
C LEU A 113 -2.10 -21.14 -4.99
N VAL A 114 -1.31 -20.74 -4.02
CA VAL A 114 -0.81 -21.62 -2.95
C VAL A 114 -1.58 -21.30 -1.67
N LYS A 115 -2.21 -22.33 -1.11
CA LYS A 115 -2.96 -22.28 0.15
C LYS A 115 -2.69 -23.52 0.98
N HIS A 116 -2.83 -23.40 2.29
CA HIS A 116 -2.80 -24.53 3.21
C HIS A 116 -4.16 -24.72 3.90
N LYS A 117 -4.24 -25.68 4.80
CA LYS A 117 -5.43 -25.89 5.64
C LYS A 117 -5.68 -24.66 6.54
N TYR A 118 -6.93 -24.44 6.88
CA TYR A 118 -7.31 -23.43 7.87
C TYR A 118 -6.45 -23.51 9.13
N GLY A 119 -5.94 -22.38 9.61
CA GLY A 119 -5.10 -22.28 10.79
C GLY A 119 -3.64 -22.74 10.61
N ALA A 120 -3.21 -23.02 9.38
CA ALA A 120 -1.82 -23.32 9.09
C ALA A 120 -0.88 -22.11 9.36
N ASP A 121 0.42 -22.37 9.43
CA ASP A 121 1.42 -21.31 9.60
C ASP A 121 1.49 -20.42 8.34
N SER A 122 1.15 -19.15 8.49
CA SER A 122 1.19 -18.15 7.42
C SER A 122 2.57 -18.06 6.76
N ALA A 123 3.65 -18.19 7.55
CA ALA A 123 5.01 -18.13 7.01
C ALA A 123 5.32 -19.33 6.09
N ALA A 124 4.81 -20.51 6.42
CA ALA A 124 4.97 -21.71 5.60
C ALA A 124 4.20 -21.59 4.26
N VAL A 125 3.01 -21.00 4.26
CA VAL A 125 2.25 -20.78 3.02
C VAL A 125 3.02 -19.86 2.05
N VAL A 126 3.56 -18.76 2.55
CA VAL A 126 4.34 -17.81 1.73
C VAL A 126 5.63 -18.47 1.22
N PHE A 127 6.32 -19.21 2.06
CA PHE A 127 7.54 -19.94 1.71
C PHE A 127 7.28 -20.97 0.59
N ASP A 128 6.21 -21.75 0.70
CA ASP A 128 5.86 -22.72 -0.31
C ASP A 128 5.41 -22.06 -1.62
N ALA A 129 4.77 -20.88 -1.56
CA ALA A 129 4.43 -20.11 -2.75
C ALA A 129 5.68 -19.60 -3.49
N VAL A 130 6.71 -19.14 -2.77
CA VAL A 130 8.00 -18.75 -3.37
C VAL A 130 8.68 -19.94 -4.03
N LYS A 131 8.74 -21.09 -3.36
CA LYS A 131 9.29 -22.34 -3.94
C LYS A 131 8.50 -22.79 -5.17
N HIS A 132 7.17 -22.76 -5.08
CA HIS A 132 6.30 -23.11 -6.20
C HIS A 132 6.54 -22.20 -7.40
N ALA A 133 6.58 -20.88 -7.20
CA ALA A 133 6.86 -19.93 -8.26
C ALA A 133 8.23 -20.21 -8.92
N ALA A 134 9.27 -20.41 -8.12
CA ALA A 134 10.61 -20.74 -8.61
C ALA A 134 10.62 -22.02 -9.47
N ALA A 135 9.92 -23.06 -9.04
CA ALA A 135 9.84 -24.33 -9.75
C ALA A 135 9.05 -24.24 -11.09
N LYS A 136 8.08 -23.32 -11.18
CA LYS A 136 7.19 -23.14 -12.34
C LYS A 136 7.63 -21.99 -13.26
N GLY A 137 8.74 -21.31 -12.96
CA GLY A 137 9.21 -20.16 -13.73
C GLY A 137 8.41 -18.87 -13.49
N GLY A 138 7.62 -18.81 -12.41
CA GLY A 138 6.93 -17.61 -11.97
C GLY A 138 7.93 -16.58 -11.45
N ARG A 139 7.73 -15.31 -11.85
CA ARG A 139 8.65 -14.22 -11.48
C ARG A 139 8.14 -13.37 -10.33
N LEU A 140 6.89 -13.57 -9.90
CA LEU A 140 6.23 -12.75 -8.91
C LEU A 140 5.43 -13.61 -7.92
N VAL A 141 5.56 -13.33 -6.63
CA VAL A 141 4.70 -13.89 -5.59
C VAL A 141 3.97 -12.76 -4.88
N LEU A 142 2.65 -12.89 -4.75
CA LEU A 142 1.78 -11.91 -4.11
C LEU A 142 1.17 -12.54 -2.86
N ALA A 143 1.65 -12.16 -1.69
CA ALA A 143 1.21 -12.72 -0.41
C ALA A 143 0.14 -11.84 0.26
N ASP A 144 -1.10 -12.36 0.34
CA ASP A 144 -2.13 -11.80 1.24
C ASP A 144 -1.79 -12.21 2.68
N THR A 145 -1.91 -11.28 3.62
CA THR A 145 -1.62 -11.53 5.04
C THR A 145 -2.81 -11.30 5.94
N ALA A 146 -2.77 -11.84 7.13
CA ALA A 146 -3.76 -11.54 8.16
C ALA A 146 -3.82 -10.03 8.43
N GLY A 147 -5.01 -9.55 8.77
CA GLY A 147 -5.25 -8.12 9.01
C GLY A 147 -6.21 -7.90 10.18
N ARG A 148 -6.01 -8.60 11.29
CA ARG A 148 -6.84 -8.47 12.48
C ARG A 148 -6.74 -7.08 13.08
N SER A 149 -7.63 -6.72 14.00
CA SER A 149 -7.65 -5.40 14.64
C SER A 149 -6.33 -5.06 15.34
N HIS A 150 -5.95 -3.77 15.27
CA HIS A 150 -4.77 -3.17 15.88
C HIS A 150 -4.61 -3.42 17.40
N SER A 151 -5.67 -3.78 18.10
CA SER A 151 -5.61 -4.17 19.51
C SER A 151 -5.02 -5.57 19.77
N ASN A 152 -4.69 -6.31 18.73
CA ASN A 152 -4.19 -7.67 18.83
C ASN A 152 -2.66 -7.71 18.62
N VAL A 153 -1.90 -7.68 19.70
CA VAL A 153 -0.43 -7.77 19.71
C VAL A 153 0.06 -9.00 18.91
N ASN A 154 -0.69 -10.09 18.94
CA ASN A 154 -0.35 -11.32 18.23
C ASN A 154 -0.28 -11.14 16.69
N LEU A 155 -1.03 -10.19 16.11
CA LEU A 155 -0.95 -9.92 14.67
C LEU A 155 0.43 -9.38 14.28
N MET A 156 0.93 -8.40 15.02
CA MET A 156 2.23 -7.78 14.70
C MET A 156 3.36 -8.81 14.85
N ASP A 157 3.30 -9.68 15.85
CA ASP A 157 4.28 -10.72 16.04
C ASP A 157 4.19 -11.81 14.95
N GLU A 158 2.98 -12.14 14.49
CA GLU A 158 2.78 -13.03 13.33
C GLU A 158 3.38 -12.40 12.05
N LEU A 159 3.12 -11.13 11.78
CA LEU A 159 3.68 -10.43 10.62
C LEU A 159 5.21 -10.33 10.67
N LYS A 160 5.78 -10.00 11.84
CA LYS A 160 7.25 -10.02 12.05
C LYS A 160 7.85 -11.39 11.74
N LYS A 161 7.18 -12.47 12.19
CA LYS A 161 7.61 -13.84 11.89
C LYS A 161 7.59 -14.13 10.39
N VAL A 162 6.49 -13.79 9.70
CA VAL A 162 6.35 -13.99 8.24
C VAL A 162 7.42 -13.22 7.48
N VAL A 163 7.65 -11.96 7.82
CA VAL A 163 8.69 -11.11 7.20
C VAL A 163 10.08 -11.69 7.44
N ARG A 164 10.41 -12.07 8.67
CA ARG A 164 11.73 -12.62 9.02
C ARG A 164 12.05 -13.93 8.30
N ILE A 165 11.05 -14.79 8.11
CA ILE A 165 11.25 -16.10 7.47
C ILE A 165 11.34 -16.00 5.96
N ASN A 166 10.54 -15.10 5.34
CA ASN A 166 10.39 -15.06 3.90
C ASN A 166 11.16 -13.91 3.23
N GLU A 167 11.68 -12.96 4.00
CA GLU A 167 12.48 -11.82 3.51
C GLU A 167 11.87 -11.18 2.24
N PRO A 168 10.64 -10.62 2.32
CA PRO A 168 9.96 -10.08 1.16
C PRO A 168 10.76 -8.92 0.54
N ASP A 169 10.72 -8.84 -0.79
CA ASP A 169 11.36 -7.76 -1.54
C ASP A 169 10.60 -6.44 -1.42
N LEU A 170 9.30 -6.53 -1.16
CA LEU A 170 8.44 -5.35 -1.03
C LEU A 170 7.30 -5.62 -0.03
N LYS A 171 7.19 -4.76 0.96
CA LYS A 171 6.10 -4.75 1.95
C LYS A 171 5.18 -3.57 1.67
N ILE A 172 3.99 -3.85 1.16
CA ILE A 172 2.99 -2.84 0.80
C ILE A 172 1.94 -2.74 1.90
N LEU A 173 1.81 -1.57 2.50
CA LEU A 173 0.71 -1.27 3.41
C LEU A 173 -0.51 -0.83 2.61
N VAL A 174 -1.59 -1.59 2.73
CA VAL A 174 -2.88 -1.30 2.12
C VAL A 174 -3.76 -0.59 3.13
N LEU A 175 -4.17 0.63 2.81
CA LEU A 175 -4.99 1.50 3.66
C LEU A 175 -6.31 1.84 2.97
N ASP A 176 -7.36 1.95 3.75
CA ASP A 176 -8.66 2.43 3.30
C ASP A 176 -8.70 3.97 3.36
N SER A 177 -8.93 4.63 2.24
CA SER A 177 -9.01 6.10 2.17
C SER A 177 -10.11 6.70 3.04
N LEU A 178 -11.10 5.90 3.46
CA LEU A 178 -12.21 6.32 4.31
C LEU A 178 -11.89 6.28 5.80
N THR A 179 -10.76 5.74 6.20
CA THR A 179 -10.42 5.51 7.62
C THR A 179 -10.20 6.82 8.40
N GLY A 180 -9.97 7.95 7.74
CA GLY A 180 -9.80 9.24 8.40
C GLY A 180 -8.49 9.31 9.20
N ASN A 181 -8.58 9.82 10.45
CA ASN A 181 -7.39 10.05 11.29
C ASN A 181 -6.67 8.77 11.72
N ASP A 182 -7.35 7.63 11.76
CA ASP A 182 -6.74 6.35 12.13
C ASP A 182 -5.64 5.89 11.15
N ILE A 183 -5.55 6.50 9.95
CA ILE A 183 -4.47 6.25 8.98
C ILE A 183 -3.10 6.49 9.62
N TYR A 184 -2.97 7.55 10.43
CA TYR A 184 -1.73 7.88 11.13
C TYR A 184 -1.28 6.74 12.04
N ASP A 185 -2.17 6.26 12.91
CA ASP A 185 -1.86 5.18 13.84
C ASP A 185 -1.60 3.86 13.13
N GLN A 186 -2.35 3.56 12.05
CA GLN A 186 -2.11 2.39 11.21
C GLN A 186 -0.72 2.43 10.56
N CYS A 187 -0.35 3.56 9.95
CA CYS A 187 0.96 3.75 9.33
C CYS A 187 2.09 3.52 10.33
N ARG A 188 2.02 4.15 11.50
CA ARG A 188 3.04 3.98 12.55
C ARG A 188 3.15 2.54 12.99
N LEU A 189 2.03 1.92 13.35
CA LEU A 189 1.98 0.58 13.91
C LEU A 189 2.61 -0.45 12.95
N PHE A 190 2.24 -0.42 11.68
CA PHE A 190 2.79 -1.36 10.68
C PHE A 190 4.25 -1.04 10.35
N ASN A 191 4.62 0.24 10.26
CA ASN A 191 5.99 0.65 9.97
C ASN A 191 6.95 0.28 11.10
N GLU A 192 6.57 0.50 12.35
CA GLU A 192 7.34 0.09 13.54
C GLU A 192 7.48 -1.44 13.64
N ALA A 193 6.44 -2.18 13.24
CA ALA A 193 6.46 -3.63 13.31
C ALA A 193 7.34 -4.28 12.25
N VAL A 194 7.26 -3.83 10.99
CA VAL A 194 7.86 -4.56 9.85
C VAL A 194 8.57 -3.67 8.82
N ASP A 195 8.75 -2.39 9.08
CA ASP A 195 9.38 -1.42 8.16
C ASP A 195 8.75 -1.48 6.76
N VAL A 196 7.61 -0.81 6.60
CA VAL A 196 6.85 -0.74 5.35
C VAL A 196 7.68 -0.09 4.23
N ASP A 197 7.59 -0.61 3.00
CA ASP A 197 8.35 -0.07 1.87
C ASP A 197 7.50 0.87 0.99
N ALA A 198 6.18 0.62 0.91
CA ALA A 198 5.27 1.40 0.06
C ALA A 198 3.82 1.32 0.55
N ILE A 199 2.99 2.20 0.01
CA ILE A 199 1.58 2.33 0.37
C ILE A 199 0.70 2.14 -0.86
N VAL A 200 -0.47 1.49 -0.67
CA VAL A 200 -1.59 1.49 -1.61
C VAL A 200 -2.83 1.98 -0.87
N LEU A 201 -3.50 2.97 -1.45
CA LEU A 201 -4.77 3.49 -0.92
C LEU A 201 -5.94 2.87 -1.70
N THR A 202 -6.89 2.31 -1.00
CA THR A 202 -8.12 1.73 -1.58
C THR A 202 -9.31 2.66 -1.39
N LYS A 203 -10.40 2.40 -2.11
CA LYS A 203 -11.66 3.17 -2.05
C LYS A 203 -11.46 4.66 -2.32
N ALA A 204 -10.45 5.00 -3.12
CA ALA A 204 -10.16 6.38 -3.48
C ALA A 204 -11.21 7.01 -4.42
N ASP A 205 -12.06 6.20 -5.02
CA ASP A 205 -13.24 6.59 -5.79
C ASP A 205 -14.38 7.16 -4.92
N VAL A 206 -14.40 6.84 -3.64
CA VAL A 206 -15.42 7.31 -2.69
C VAL A 206 -14.99 8.61 -2.00
N TYR A 207 -13.69 8.85 -1.87
CA TYR A 207 -13.14 10.02 -1.18
C TYR A 207 -12.12 10.75 -2.07
N GLU A 208 -12.62 11.64 -2.92
CA GLU A 208 -11.82 12.37 -3.93
C GLU A 208 -10.84 13.42 -3.35
N LYS A 209 -10.99 13.78 -2.07
CA LYS A 209 -10.21 14.87 -1.44
C LYS A 209 -8.74 14.53 -1.15
N GLY A 210 -8.30 13.28 -1.26
CA GLY A 210 -6.87 12.93 -1.18
C GLY A 210 -6.16 13.11 0.17
N GLY A 211 -6.86 13.54 1.23
CA GLY A 211 -6.26 13.76 2.56
C GLY A 211 -5.61 12.51 3.16
N ALA A 212 -6.15 11.33 2.87
CA ALA A 212 -5.57 10.04 3.25
C ALA A 212 -4.17 9.84 2.69
N ALA A 213 -3.94 10.23 1.43
CA ALA A 213 -2.63 10.12 0.77
C ALA A 213 -1.59 11.02 1.43
N LEU A 214 -1.98 12.27 1.72
CA LEU A 214 -1.12 13.24 2.39
C LEU A 214 -0.74 12.76 3.79
N SER A 215 -1.72 12.30 4.57
CA SER A 215 -1.48 11.79 5.93
C SER A 215 -0.58 10.55 5.94
N ALA A 216 -0.82 9.59 5.06
CA ALA A 216 -0.04 8.37 4.99
C ALA A 216 1.42 8.64 4.55
N ALA A 217 1.61 9.43 3.48
CA ALA A 217 2.94 9.79 2.98
C ALA A 217 3.74 10.58 4.01
N HIS A 218 3.11 11.52 4.72
CA HIS A 218 3.73 12.31 5.78
C HIS A 218 4.17 11.45 6.97
N THR A 219 3.32 10.50 7.41
CA THR A 219 3.53 9.75 8.65
C THR A 219 4.74 8.82 8.58
N ILE A 220 4.91 8.07 7.49
CA ILE A 220 5.97 7.07 7.39
C ILE A 220 7.01 7.38 6.29
N LYS A 221 6.83 8.47 5.56
CA LYS A 221 7.74 8.93 4.49
C LYS A 221 8.05 7.84 3.46
N LYS A 222 7.03 7.06 3.11
CA LYS A 222 7.11 6.00 2.09
C LYS A 222 6.23 6.34 0.88
N PRO A 223 6.62 5.90 -0.33
CA PRO A 223 5.87 6.22 -1.55
C PRO A 223 4.48 5.60 -1.56
N VAL A 224 3.49 6.38 -1.98
CA VAL A 224 2.20 5.84 -2.40
C VAL A 224 2.34 5.39 -3.86
N LEU A 225 2.10 4.10 -4.13
CA LEU A 225 2.28 3.54 -5.48
C LEU A 225 1.00 3.62 -6.31
N PHE A 226 -0.11 3.23 -5.71
CA PHE A 226 -1.38 3.09 -6.42
C PHE A 226 -2.57 3.56 -5.58
N LEU A 227 -3.62 3.95 -6.31
CA LEU A 227 -4.97 4.18 -5.82
C LEU A 227 -5.91 3.11 -6.36
N GLY A 228 -6.64 2.45 -5.49
CA GLY A 228 -7.77 1.59 -5.85
C GLY A 228 -9.01 2.43 -6.06
N VAL A 229 -9.45 2.56 -7.30
CA VAL A 229 -10.52 3.47 -7.73
C VAL A 229 -11.77 2.73 -8.21
N GLY A 230 -12.09 1.61 -7.63
CA GLY A 230 -13.27 0.82 -7.97
C GLY A 230 -13.09 -0.68 -7.72
N GLN A 231 -14.02 -1.50 -8.19
CA GLN A 231 -14.10 -2.93 -7.89
C GLN A 231 -13.48 -3.84 -8.98
N ARG A 232 -13.26 -3.33 -10.20
CA ARG A 232 -12.72 -4.13 -11.31
C ARG A 232 -11.22 -4.35 -11.12
N TYR A 233 -10.67 -5.40 -11.72
CA TYR A 233 -9.23 -5.67 -11.65
C TYR A 233 -8.36 -4.56 -12.26
N GLY A 234 -8.87 -3.86 -13.28
CA GLY A 234 -8.20 -2.70 -13.89
C GLY A 234 -8.28 -1.40 -13.09
N ASP A 235 -9.11 -1.33 -12.04
CA ASP A 235 -9.31 -0.11 -11.25
C ASP A 235 -8.18 0.06 -10.21
N LEU A 236 -6.95 0.06 -10.71
CA LEU A 236 -5.72 0.33 -9.96
C LEU A 236 -4.93 1.41 -10.72
N LYS A 237 -5.05 2.66 -10.26
CA LYS A 237 -4.44 3.84 -10.88
C LYS A 237 -3.10 4.12 -10.23
N GLU A 238 -2.08 4.48 -11.00
CA GLU A 238 -0.82 4.97 -10.45
C GLU A 238 -1.05 6.28 -9.68
N PHE A 239 -0.35 6.41 -8.56
CA PHE A 239 -0.44 7.60 -7.74
C PHE A 239 0.19 8.80 -8.45
N ASN A 240 -0.49 9.93 -8.44
CA ASN A 240 0.00 11.20 -8.94
C ASN A 240 -0.21 12.29 -7.88
N ALA A 241 0.88 12.77 -7.28
CA ALA A 241 0.84 13.76 -6.22
C ALA A 241 0.23 15.10 -6.69
N GLU A 242 0.52 15.52 -7.92
CA GLU A 242 0.00 16.78 -8.48
C GLU A 242 -1.52 16.74 -8.58
N GLU A 243 -2.08 15.63 -9.09
CA GLU A 243 -3.54 15.46 -9.19
C GLU A 243 -4.22 15.49 -7.81
N ILE A 244 -3.59 14.85 -6.80
CA ILE A 244 -4.12 14.85 -5.43
C ILE A 244 -4.09 16.26 -4.84
N VAL A 245 -2.98 16.98 -4.99
CA VAL A 245 -2.86 18.35 -4.48
C VAL A 245 -3.85 19.28 -5.14
N GLU A 246 -4.03 19.19 -6.46
CA GLU A 246 -5.03 19.98 -7.19
C GLU A 246 -6.46 19.73 -6.68
N ASN A 247 -6.79 18.48 -6.35
CA ASN A 247 -8.10 18.14 -5.78
C ASN A 247 -8.28 18.63 -4.34
N LEU A 248 -7.21 18.69 -3.55
CA LEU A 248 -7.23 19.23 -2.18
C LEU A 248 -7.40 20.75 -2.13
N LEU A 249 -6.95 21.47 -3.19
CA LEU A 249 -6.95 22.93 -3.25
C LEU A 249 -8.16 23.53 -3.99
N LYS A 250 -9.07 22.70 -4.52
CA LYS A 250 -10.37 23.11 -5.09
C LYS A 250 -11.35 23.46 -3.98
#